data_30b9390d71a49032c15b859eee6741d1
#
_entry.id   30b9390d71a49032c15b859eee6741d1
#
_cell.length_a   1.000
_cell.length_b   1.000
_cell.length_c   1.000
_cell.angle_alpha   90.00
_cell.angle_beta   90.00
_cell.angle_gamma   90.00
#
_symmetry.space_group_name_H-M   'P 1'
#
loop_
_entity.id
_entity.type
_entity.pdbx_description
1 polymer ?
#
loop_
_entity_poly.entity_id
_entity_poly.type
_entity_poly.pdbx_seq_one_letter_code
_entity_poly.pdbx_strand_id
1 'polypeptide(L)'
;MTKNWPALLTIGVFFGTCTSAVAETPADFYRGKEINFIVSSAVGGGFDAYARIIARHISQFIPGRPAIVVQNMPGAGGVRAANFLYSVAPKDGTSIGIVQNTVPVEPLYGNKQALFDSVKFNWLGSPNEETAVLAIWHTVPVQTVKDAKTHELTIGASGGMSSSAFFARVFEEVFDIRIKVIPGYKGASEAMMAMERGENDGNTSAYWSSLKSTKPDWIREKKIKMVFQYGARPHSELRDIPFAMDLVHDPRKRDLLMVASAPLGLGRPILAPPDVPRDRVSALRNALSDTFKNSDYLAECSKQRLDCDIPASGEEISKRVSVVYNASNEVSARIRALYNADQK
;
A
#
# COMPACT_ATOMS: atom_id res chain seq x y z
N MET A 1 -2.41 -91.06 -28.16
CA MET A 1 -1.82 -90.82 -26.83
C MET A 1 -1.45 -89.35 -26.76
N THR A 2 -2.38 -88.49 -26.31
CA THR A 2 -2.21 -87.02 -26.20
C THR A 2 -2.09 -86.72 -24.73
N LYS A 3 -0.88 -86.22 -24.30
CA LYS A 3 -0.59 -85.79 -22.94
C LYS A 3 -1.04 -84.30 -22.80
N ASN A 4 -2.07 -84.02 -22.05
CA ASN A 4 -2.44 -82.72 -21.59
C ASN A 4 -1.57 -82.31 -20.40
N TRP A 5 -0.87 -81.19 -20.51
CA TRP A 5 -0.12 -80.53 -19.44
C TRP A 5 -0.96 -79.33 -18.91
N PRO A 6 -1.22 -79.20 -17.61
CA PRO A 6 -1.93 -78.02 -17.09
C PRO A 6 -0.98 -76.84 -17.00
N ALA A 7 -1.37 -75.68 -17.59
CA ALA A 7 -0.68 -74.41 -17.45
C ALA A 7 -1.00 -73.83 -16.03
N LEU A 8 0.00 -73.71 -15.20
CA LEU A 8 -0.08 -73.01 -13.93
C LEU A 8 -0.07 -71.47 -14.21
N LEU A 9 -1.18 -70.82 -14.00
CA LEU A 9 -1.31 -69.35 -14.04
C LEU A 9 -0.80 -68.76 -12.69
N THR A 10 0.40 -68.20 -12.69
CA THR A 10 0.95 -67.47 -11.53
C THR A 10 0.40 -66.07 -11.52
N ILE A 11 -0.56 -65.79 -10.65
CA ILE A 11 -1.09 -64.45 -10.40
C ILE A 11 -0.08 -63.71 -9.51
N GLY A 12 0.73 -62.84 -10.15
CA GLY A 12 1.61 -61.90 -9.44
C GLY A 12 0.80 -60.79 -8.80
N VAL A 13 0.69 -60.79 -7.49
CA VAL A 13 0.09 -59.67 -6.71
C VAL A 13 1.14 -58.56 -6.65
N PHE A 14 0.93 -57.49 -7.45
CA PHE A 14 1.71 -56.25 -7.35
C PHE A 14 1.23 -55.47 -6.11
N PHE A 15 1.96 -55.54 -5.03
CA PHE A 15 1.81 -54.66 -3.87
C PHE A 15 2.37 -53.27 -4.29
N GLY A 16 1.50 -52.39 -4.80
CA GLY A 16 1.82 -50.98 -5.00
C GLY A 16 2.04 -50.32 -3.64
N THR A 17 3.29 -50.03 -3.28
CA THR A 17 3.61 -49.16 -2.15
C THR A 17 3.15 -47.76 -2.48
N CYS A 18 1.95 -47.32 -2.00
CA CYS A 18 1.56 -45.93 -1.95
C CYS A 18 2.52 -45.21 -1.00
N THR A 19 3.61 -44.66 -1.53
CA THR A 19 4.39 -43.65 -0.82
C THR A 19 3.49 -42.43 -0.69
N SER A 20 2.92 -42.23 0.50
CA SER A 20 2.27 -40.97 0.87
C SER A 20 3.33 -39.88 0.71
N ALA A 21 3.20 -39.04 -0.33
CA ALA A 21 4.00 -37.83 -0.44
C ALA A 21 3.70 -36.98 0.81
N VAL A 22 4.60 -36.95 1.77
CA VAL A 22 4.53 -36.04 2.91
C VAL A 22 4.63 -34.64 2.29
N ALA A 23 3.59 -33.81 2.43
CA ALA A 23 3.62 -32.44 1.96
C ALA A 23 4.80 -31.73 2.63
N GLU A 24 5.66 -31.11 1.82
CA GLU A 24 6.82 -30.34 2.30
C GLU A 24 6.35 -29.26 3.27
N THR A 25 6.88 -29.22 4.49
CA THR A 25 6.50 -28.19 5.46
C THR A 25 7.06 -26.83 5.04
N PRO A 26 6.44 -25.68 5.45
CA PRO A 26 7.03 -24.36 5.23
C PRO A 26 8.46 -24.24 5.76
N ALA A 27 8.79 -24.91 6.87
CA ALA A 27 10.15 -24.91 7.44
C ALA A 27 11.17 -25.61 6.53
N ASP A 28 10.80 -26.73 5.92
CA ASP A 28 11.67 -27.44 5.00
C ASP A 28 11.79 -26.68 3.69
N PHE A 29 10.69 -26.10 3.20
CA PHE A 29 10.68 -25.31 1.98
C PHE A 29 11.58 -24.08 2.07
N TYR A 30 11.49 -23.30 3.15
CA TYR A 30 12.23 -22.03 3.28
C TYR A 30 13.69 -22.21 3.73
N ARG A 31 14.08 -23.39 4.20
CA ARG A 31 15.46 -23.64 4.68
C ARG A 31 16.47 -23.43 3.54
N GLY A 32 17.42 -22.49 3.77
CA GLY A 32 18.47 -22.17 2.80
C GLY A 32 17.99 -21.40 1.56
N LYS A 33 16.73 -20.95 1.54
CA LYS A 33 16.20 -20.11 0.43
C LYS A 33 16.35 -18.63 0.72
N GLU A 34 16.14 -17.85 -0.33
CA GLU A 34 16.00 -16.40 -0.28
C GLU A 34 14.56 -15.99 -0.64
N ILE A 35 14.04 -14.98 0.04
CA ILE A 35 12.80 -14.31 -0.33
C ILE A 35 13.13 -12.95 -0.92
N ASN A 36 12.71 -12.72 -2.16
CA ASN A 36 12.80 -11.43 -2.81
C ASN A 36 11.67 -10.51 -2.30
N PHE A 37 12.04 -9.42 -1.62
CA PHE A 37 11.12 -8.42 -1.14
C PHE A 37 11.12 -7.21 -2.08
N ILE A 38 10.16 -7.18 -2.99
CA ILE A 38 10.02 -6.15 -4.03
C ILE A 38 9.42 -4.88 -3.43
N VAL A 39 10.09 -3.75 -3.63
CA VAL A 39 9.63 -2.43 -3.18
C VAL A 39 9.19 -1.61 -4.37
N SER A 40 7.92 -1.19 -4.42
CA SER A 40 7.34 -0.48 -5.56
C SER A 40 7.81 0.98 -5.72
N SER A 41 8.72 1.45 -4.88
CA SER A 41 9.26 2.81 -4.89
C SER A 41 10.78 2.84 -5.05
N ALA A 42 11.33 4.03 -5.32
CA ALA A 42 12.77 4.24 -5.34
C ALA A 42 13.39 4.11 -3.94
N VAL A 43 14.69 3.88 -3.92
CA VAL A 43 15.52 3.82 -2.70
C VAL A 43 15.40 5.13 -1.91
N GLY A 44 15.35 5.05 -0.59
CA GLY A 44 15.33 6.21 0.34
C GLY A 44 13.94 6.81 0.55
N GLY A 45 12.90 6.28 -0.07
CA GLY A 45 11.50 6.65 0.21
C GLY A 45 10.92 5.91 1.41
N GLY A 46 9.75 6.36 1.91
CA GLY A 46 9.09 5.75 3.06
C GLY A 46 8.83 4.23 2.88
N PHE A 47 8.35 3.80 1.71
CA PHE A 47 8.15 2.37 1.43
C PHE A 47 9.45 1.55 1.49
N ASP A 48 10.56 2.12 1.03
CA ASP A 48 11.89 1.49 1.11
C ASP A 48 12.38 1.37 2.56
N ALA A 49 12.18 2.42 3.36
CA ALA A 49 12.53 2.40 4.78
C ALA A 49 11.78 1.30 5.54
N TYR A 50 10.45 1.20 5.38
CA TYR A 50 9.66 0.14 6.00
C TYR A 50 10.06 -1.25 5.52
N ALA A 51 10.27 -1.44 4.22
CA ALA A 51 10.69 -2.74 3.67
C ALA A 51 12.02 -3.20 4.27
N ARG A 52 13.00 -2.30 4.41
CA ARG A 52 14.32 -2.63 4.97
C ARG A 52 14.27 -2.94 6.45
N ILE A 53 13.46 -2.22 7.24
CA ILE A 53 13.27 -2.58 8.65
C ILE A 53 12.59 -3.95 8.76
N ILE A 54 11.49 -4.17 8.05
CA ILE A 54 10.80 -5.47 8.07
C ILE A 54 11.76 -6.59 7.65
N ALA A 55 12.55 -6.41 6.59
CA ALA A 55 13.49 -7.41 6.10
C ALA A 55 14.54 -7.82 7.14
N ARG A 56 14.98 -6.90 8.01
CA ARG A 56 15.96 -7.21 9.08
C ARG A 56 15.35 -8.07 10.19
N HIS A 57 14.06 -7.98 10.42
CA HIS A 57 13.40 -8.63 11.56
C HIS A 57 12.57 -9.87 11.19
N ILE A 58 11.98 -9.93 9.99
CA ILE A 58 11.00 -10.95 9.63
C ILE A 58 11.58 -12.36 9.52
N SER A 59 12.83 -12.50 9.06
CA SER A 59 13.46 -13.80 8.80
C SER A 59 13.42 -14.73 10.01
N GLN A 60 13.61 -14.21 11.22
CA GLN A 60 13.60 -15.00 12.46
C GLN A 60 12.25 -15.64 12.77
N PHE A 61 11.16 -15.09 12.23
CA PHE A 61 9.78 -15.54 12.44
C PHE A 61 9.27 -16.42 11.30
N ILE A 62 9.95 -16.44 10.14
CA ILE A 62 9.60 -17.36 9.05
C ILE A 62 10.18 -18.75 9.36
N PRO A 63 9.37 -19.82 9.35
CA PRO A 63 9.88 -21.20 9.49
C PRO A 63 10.99 -21.45 8.44
N GLY A 64 12.12 -22.02 8.85
CA GLY A 64 13.28 -22.23 7.97
C GLY A 64 14.23 -21.05 7.86
N ARG A 65 13.86 -19.85 8.36
CA ARG A 65 14.69 -18.62 8.44
C ARG A 65 15.38 -18.25 7.12
N PRO A 66 14.64 -18.03 6.03
CA PRO A 66 15.22 -17.65 4.74
C PRO A 66 15.90 -16.28 4.81
N ALA A 67 16.87 -16.03 3.95
CA ALA A 67 17.41 -14.68 3.75
C ALA A 67 16.35 -13.78 3.07
N ILE A 68 16.33 -12.48 3.41
CA ILE A 68 15.42 -11.52 2.78
C ILE A 68 16.23 -10.53 1.93
N VAL A 69 15.98 -10.50 0.63
CA VAL A 69 16.66 -9.63 -0.33
C VAL A 69 15.71 -8.52 -0.78
N VAL A 70 16.00 -7.29 -0.38
CA VAL A 70 15.18 -6.12 -0.75
C VAL A 70 15.58 -5.60 -2.12
N GLN A 71 14.62 -5.50 -3.04
CA GLN A 71 14.82 -5.03 -4.41
C GLN A 71 13.83 -3.92 -4.76
N ASN A 72 14.33 -2.74 -5.15
CA ASN A 72 13.47 -1.63 -5.57
C ASN A 72 13.08 -1.78 -7.05
N MET A 73 11.78 -1.67 -7.32
CA MET A 73 11.20 -1.72 -8.66
C MET A 73 10.25 -0.53 -8.88
N PRO A 74 10.77 0.71 -8.95
CA PRO A 74 9.94 1.89 -9.16
C PRO A 74 9.36 1.92 -10.58
N GLY A 75 8.27 2.66 -10.74
CA GLY A 75 7.65 2.94 -12.04
C GLY A 75 6.12 2.94 -11.98
N ALA A 76 5.53 3.84 -12.76
CA ALA A 76 4.07 4.01 -12.89
C ALA A 76 3.33 4.01 -11.53
N GLY A 77 3.81 4.80 -10.54
CA GLY A 77 3.17 4.85 -9.21
C GLY A 77 3.18 3.52 -8.43
N GLY A 78 4.04 2.56 -8.81
CA GLY A 78 4.11 1.22 -8.20
C GLY A 78 3.41 0.12 -9.00
N VAL A 79 2.66 0.48 -10.04
CA VAL A 79 1.95 -0.49 -10.93
C VAL A 79 2.93 -1.47 -11.57
N ARG A 80 4.14 -1.02 -11.94
CA ARG A 80 5.18 -1.91 -12.49
C ARG A 80 5.50 -3.08 -11.56
N ALA A 81 5.73 -2.81 -10.28
CA ALA A 81 6.03 -3.83 -9.28
C ALA A 81 4.84 -4.78 -9.05
N ALA A 82 3.61 -4.24 -9.03
CA ALA A 82 2.40 -5.05 -8.89
C ALA A 82 2.18 -5.97 -10.10
N ASN A 83 2.36 -5.48 -11.33
CA ASN A 83 2.29 -6.31 -12.54
C ASN A 83 3.34 -7.43 -12.51
N PHE A 84 4.57 -7.12 -12.09
CA PHE A 84 5.62 -8.12 -11.93
C PHE A 84 5.23 -9.21 -10.92
N LEU A 85 4.78 -8.80 -9.72
CA LEU A 85 4.34 -9.71 -8.65
C LEU A 85 3.13 -10.56 -9.08
N TYR A 86 2.24 -10.01 -9.89
CA TYR A 86 1.04 -10.73 -10.32
C TYR A 86 1.34 -11.78 -11.40
N SER A 87 2.18 -11.43 -12.38
CA SER A 87 2.31 -12.19 -13.62
C SER A 87 3.66 -12.90 -13.81
N VAL A 88 4.74 -12.40 -13.20
CA VAL A 88 6.12 -12.83 -13.50
C VAL A 88 6.81 -13.47 -12.30
N ALA A 89 6.61 -12.93 -11.09
CA ALA A 89 7.27 -13.41 -9.88
C ALA A 89 6.93 -14.88 -9.58
N PRO A 90 7.86 -15.64 -9.00
CA PRO A 90 7.58 -16.99 -8.52
C PRO A 90 6.36 -17.02 -7.59
N LYS A 91 5.48 -18.01 -7.80
CA LYS A 91 4.25 -18.19 -7.05
C LYS A 91 4.39 -19.25 -5.95
N ASP A 92 5.60 -19.47 -5.48
CA ASP A 92 5.94 -20.49 -4.49
C ASP A 92 6.14 -19.94 -3.07
N GLY A 93 6.02 -18.63 -2.87
CA GLY A 93 6.23 -17.95 -1.60
C GLY A 93 7.63 -17.35 -1.42
N THR A 94 8.52 -17.48 -2.42
CA THR A 94 9.86 -16.84 -2.41
C THR A 94 9.84 -15.40 -2.94
N SER A 95 8.67 -14.85 -3.27
CA SER A 95 8.51 -13.47 -3.67
C SER A 95 7.39 -12.82 -2.86
N ILE A 96 7.69 -11.67 -2.25
CA ILE A 96 6.71 -10.80 -1.61
C ILE A 96 6.94 -9.36 -2.07
N GLY A 97 5.98 -8.49 -1.87
CA GLY A 97 6.13 -7.09 -2.24
C GLY A 97 5.48 -6.15 -1.25
N ILE A 98 6.03 -4.94 -1.13
CA ILE A 98 5.39 -3.79 -0.51
C ILE A 98 5.06 -2.80 -1.62
N VAL A 99 3.77 -2.48 -1.76
CA VAL A 99 3.29 -1.62 -2.84
C VAL A 99 2.70 -0.33 -2.28
N GLN A 100 2.67 0.72 -3.11
CA GLN A 100 2.00 1.95 -2.71
C GLN A 100 0.52 1.66 -2.45
N ASN A 101 -0.05 2.32 -1.46
CA ASN A 101 -1.43 2.07 -1.02
C ASN A 101 -2.49 2.38 -2.07
N THR A 102 -2.17 3.20 -3.08
CA THR A 102 -3.04 3.44 -4.25
C THR A 102 -3.04 2.29 -5.25
N VAL A 103 -1.98 1.49 -5.30
CA VAL A 103 -1.83 0.39 -6.28
C VAL A 103 -3.03 -0.58 -6.25
N PRO A 104 -3.56 -1.00 -5.09
CA PRO A 104 -4.71 -1.90 -5.06
C PRO A 104 -5.96 -1.37 -5.76
N VAL A 105 -6.10 -0.06 -5.91
CA VAL A 105 -7.29 0.57 -6.49
C VAL A 105 -7.09 1.09 -7.91
N GLU A 106 -5.88 1.04 -8.45
CA GLU A 106 -5.55 1.49 -9.80
C GLU A 106 -6.44 0.87 -10.90
N PRO A 107 -6.77 -0.45 -10.89
CA PRO A 107 -7.71 -1.00 -11.86
C PRO A 107 -9.09 -0.37 -11.78
N LEU A 108 -9.59 -0.04 -10.58
CA LEU A 108 -10.88 0.63 -10.37
C LEU A 108 -10.88 2.06 -10.91
N TYR A 109 -9.76 2.74 -10.81
CA TYR A 109 -9.59 4.10 -11.32
C TYR A 109 -9.46 4.14 -12.85
N GLY A 110 -9.43 2.97 -13.50
CA GLY A 110 -9.36 2.85 -14.96
C GLY A 110 -7.94 2.96 -15.51
N ASN A 111 -6.92 2.75 -14.69
CA ASN A 111 -5.54 2.68 -15.15
C ASN A 111 -5.32 1.44 -16.01
N LYS A 112 -5.23 1.63 -17.34
CA LYS A 112 -5.03 0.54 -18.31
C LYS A 112 -3.67 -0.16 -18.19
N GLN A 113 -2.72 0.44 -17.48
CA GLN A 113 -1.41 -0.18 -17.21
C GLN A 113 -1.46 -1.16 -16.03
N ALA A 114 -2.50 -1.12 -15.21
CA ALA A 114 -2.71 -2.06 -14.10
C ALA A 114 -3.27 -3.38 -14.63
N LEU A 115 -2.38 -4.33 -14.91
CA LEU A 115 -2.67 -5.63 -15.52
C LEU A 115 -2.82 -6.74 -14.45
N PHE A 116 -3.35 -6.41 -13.29
CA PHE A 116 -3.56 -7.31 -12.16
C PHE A 116 -4.97 -7.18 -11.60
N ASP A 117 -5.42 -8.22 -10.95
CA ASP A 117 -6.63 -8.24 -10.14
C ASP A 117 -6.24 -8.16 -8.66
N SER A 118 -6.50 -7.04 -8.02
CA SER A 118 -6.10 -6.79 -6.63
C SER A 118 -6.75 -7.76 -5.63
N VAL A 119 -7.91 -8.32 -5.95
CA VAL A 119 -8.61 -9.27 -5.08
C VAL A 119 -7.91 -10.63 -5.07
N LYS A 120 -7.14 -10.95 -6.11
CA LYS A 120 -6.42 -12.23 -6.23
C LYS A 120 -5.05 -12.25 -5.56
N PHE A 121 -4.50 -11.11 -5.17
CA PHE A 121 -3.26 -11.10 -4.40
C PHE A 121 -3.46 -11.74 -3.03
N ASN A 122 -2.43 -12.39 -2.53
CA ASN A 122 -2.35 -12.82 -1.16
C ASN A 122 -1.86 -11.66 -0.29
N TRP A 123 -2.79 -10.87 0.26
CA TRP A 123 -2.45 -9.80 1.20
C TRP A 123 -1.88 -10.40 2.48
N LEU A 124 -0.71 -9.92 2.88
CA LEU A 124 0.04 -10.47 4.02
C LEU A 124 -0.10 -9.60 5.28
N GLY A 125 -0.25 -8.30 5.12
CA GLY A 125 -0.42 -7.34 6.21
C GLY A 125 0.08 -5.95 5.85
N SER A 126 0.04 -5.05 6.83
CA SER A 126 0.60 -3.69 6.74
C SER A 126 1.17 -3.29 8.09
N PRO A 127 2.34 -2.64 8.18
CA PRO A 127 2.92 -2.18 9.44
C PRO A 127 2.14 -1.02 10.07
N ASN A 128 1.34 -0.29 9.30
CA ASN A 128 0.61 0.89 9.76
C ASN A 128 -0.66 1.14 8.95
N GLU A 129 -1.48 2.06 9.43
CA GLU A 129 -2.44 2.83 8.63
C GLU A 129 -1.83 4.19 8.31
N GLU A 130 -2.12 4.76 7.15
CA GLU A 130 -1.67 6.10 6.80
C GLU A 130 -2.75 7.13 7.07
N THR A 131 -2.31 8.26 7.59
CA THR A 131 -3.08 9.50 7.63
C THR A 131 -2.38 10.53 6.76
N ALA A 132 -3.14 11.22 5.92
CA ALA A 132 -2.63 12.32 5.14
C ALA A 132 -3.24 13.64 5.61
N VAL A 133 -2.58 14.73 5.28
CA VAL A 133 -3.04 16.09 5.59
C VAL A 133 -3.03 16.95 4.33
N LEU A 134 -3.96 17.91 4.27
CA LEU A 134 -3.79 19.07 3.41
C LEU A 134 -2.80 20.01 4.10
N ALA A 135 -1.53 19.96 3.66
CA ALA A 135 -0.45 20.78 4.20
C ALA A 135 -0.26 22.03 3.33
N ILE A 136 -0.28 23.20 3.96
CA ILE A 136 -0.11 24.52 3.30
C ILE A 136 1.12 25.19 3.90
N TRP A 137 1.90 25.88 3.07
CA TRP A 137 3.08 26.63 3.53
C TRP A 137 2.66 27.79 4.44
N HIS A 138 3.41 28.05 5.49
CA HIS A 138 3.00 28.98 6.56
C HIS A 138 2.75 30.42 6.10
N THR A 139 3.34 30.87 4.99
CA THR A 139 3.16 32.23 4.45
C THR A 139 1.86 32.39 3.67
N VAL A 140 1.24 31.28 3.22
CA VAL A 140 -0.02 31.31 2.49
C VAL A 140 -1.17 31.67 3.46
N PRO A 141 -2.10 32.61 3.12
CA PRO A 141 -3.13 33.09 4.01
C PRO A 141 -4.33 32.13 4.12
N VAL A 142 -4.08 30.82 4.20
CA VAL A 142 -5.09 29.76 4.34
C VAL A 142 -4.80 28.96 5.60
N GLN A 143 -5.78 28.84 6.49
CA GLN A 143 -5.70 28.03 7.71
C GLN A 143 -6.86 27.04 7.83
N THR A 144 -7.99 27.34 7.17
CA THR A 144 -9.23 26.58 7.26
C THR A 144 -9.78 26.28 5.86
N VAL A 145 -10.71 25.32 5.77
CA VAL A 145 -11.47 25.07 4.54
C VAL A 145 -12.22 26.33 4.07
N LYS A 146 -12.68 27.17 5.01
CA LYS A 146 -13.37 28.43 4.68
C LYS A 146 -12.45 29.42 3.94
N ASP A 147 -11.20 29.52 4.38
CA ASP A 147 -10.21 30.39 3.72
C ASP A 147 -9.90 29.88 2.31
N ALA A 148 -9.78 28.57 2.13
CA ALA A 148 -9.54 27.92 0.83
C ALA A 148 -10.69 28.09 -0.18
N LYS A 149 -11.90 28.46 0.26
CA LYS A 149 -13.01 28.81 -0.64
C LYS A 149 -12.81 30.15 -1.34
N THR A 150 -12.08 31.07 -0.71
CA THR A 150 -11.86 32.44 -1.20
C THR A 150 -10.46 32.62 -1.79
N HIS A 151 -9.50 31.78 -1.42
CA HIS A 151 -8.14 31.77 -1.90
C HIS A 151 -7.89 30.56 -2.79
N GLU A 152 -7.46 30.77 -4.04
CA GLU A 152 -7.07 29.67 -4.91
C GLU A 152 -5.71 29.13 -4.48
N LEU A 153 -5.65 27.84 -4.15
CA LEU A 153 -4.43 27.17 -3.76
C LEU A 153 -3.71 26.59 -4.98
N THR A 154 -2.39 26.71 -5.03
CA THR A 154 -1.55 26.03 -6.00
C THR A 154 -0.93 24.78 -5.36
N ILE A 155 -1.08 23.61 -6.00
CA ILE A 155 -0.60 22.33 -5.49
C ILE A 155 0.38 21.69 -6.48
N GLY A 156 1.61 21.42 -6.00
CA GLY A 156 2.62 20.73 -6.79
C GLY A 156 2.30 19.23 -6.96
N ALA A 157 2.43 18.72 -8.19
CA ALA A 157 2.15 17.34 -8.54
C ALA A 157 3.18 16.75 -9.50
N SER A 158 3.45 15.46 -9.44
CA SER A 158 4.34 14.79 -10.40
C SER A 158 3.67 14.53 -11.76
N GLY A 159 2.35 14.63 -11.82
CA GLY A 159 1.55 14.48 -13.03
C GLY A 159 0.08 14.48 -12.69
N GLY A 160 -0.78 14.54 -13.71
CA GLY A 160 -2.24 14.62 -13.54
C GLY A 160 -2.87 13.42 -12.83
N MET A 161 -2.23 12.25 -12.86
CA MET A 161 -2.70 11.03 -12.18
C MET A 161 -2.02 10.80 -10.82
N SER A 162 -1.16 11.71 -10.36
CA SER A 162 -0.52 11.60 -9.05
C SER A 162 -1.54 11.74 -7.91
N SER A 163 -1.21 11.18 -6.74
CA SER A 163 -2.06 11.32 -5.55
C SER A 163 -2.34 12.79 -5.22
N SER A 164 -1.35 13.69 -5.36
CA SER A 164 -1.56 15.12 -5.11
C SER A 164 -2.58 15.74 -6.06
N ALA A 165 -2.51 15.44 -7.36
CA ALA A 165 -3.47 15.92 -8.34
C ALA A 165 -4.87 15.32 -8.14
N PHE A 166 -4.94 14.02 -7.85
CA PHE A 166 -6.19 13.33 -7.58
C PHE A 166 -6.91 13.92 -6.37
N PHE A 167 -6.22 14.04 -5.23
CA PHE A 167 -6.83 14.60 -4.03
C PHE A 167 -7.12 16.10 -4.16
N ALA A 168 -6.37 16.84 -4.96
CA ALA A 168 -6.73 18.23 -5.28
C ALA A 168 -8.14 18.30 -5.86
N ARG A 169 -8.45 17.49 -6.89
CA ARG A 169 -9.78 17.45 -7.52
C ARG A 169 -10.87 16.90 -6.60
N VAL A 170 -10.54 15.89 -5.78
CA VAL A 170 -11.47 15.40 -4.75
C VAL A 170 -11.83 16.52 -3.76
N PHE A 171 -10.85 17.28 -3.31
CA PHE A 171 -11.10 18.36 -2.34
C PHE A 171 -11.81 19.56 -2.97
N GLU A 172 -11.56 19.89 -4.23
CA GLU A 172 -12.37 20.88 -4.95
C GLU A 172 -13.84 20.48 -4.94
N GLU A 173 -14.17 19.25 -5.27
CA GLU A 173 -15.55 18.77 -5.35
C GLU A 173 -16.20 18.63 -3.97
N VAL A 174 -15.47 18.08 -3.00
CA VAL A 174 -16.02 17.79 -1.66
C VAL A 174 -16.20 19.06 -0.85
N PHE A 175 -15.24 19.96 -0.88
CA PHE A 175 -15.20 21.15 -0.02
C PHE A 175 -15.59 22.44 -0.72
N ASP A 176 -15.84 22.42 -2.04
CA ASP A 176 -16.08 23.61 -2.87
C ASP A 176 -14.94 24.64 -2.75
N ILE A 177 -13.71 24.17 -2.68
CA ILE A 177 -12.48 24.98 -2.66
C ILE A 177 -11.89 25.08 -4.06
N ARG A 178 -10.97 26.03 -4.31
CA ARG A 178 -10.33 26.23 -5.61
C ARG A 178 -8.86 25.80 -5.52
N ILE A 179 -8.46 24.83 -6.37
CA ILE A 179 -7.10 24.32 -6.41
C ILE A 179 -6.61 24.27 -7.85
N LYS A 180 -5.47 24.93 -8.10
CA LYS A 180 -4.73 24.83 -9.35
C LYS A 180 -3.59 23.83 -9.18
N VAL A 181 -3.62 22.74 -9.93
CA VAL A 181 -2.54 21.75 -9.94
C VAL A 181 -1.40 22.22 -10.83
N ILE A 182 -0.16 22.19 -10.34
CA ILE A 182 1.07 22.46 -11.08
C ILE A 182 1.79 21.12 -11.30
N PRO A 183 1.66 20.49 -12.48
CA PRO A 183 2.30 19.20 -12.78
C PRO A 183 3.77 19.38 -13.18
N GLY A 184 4.53 18.27 -13.22
CA GLY A 184 5.88 18.23 -13.79
C GLY A 184 7.02 18.03 -12.80
N TYR A 185 6.73 17.98 -11.51
CA TYR A 185 7.73 17.61 -10.49
C TYR A 185 8.08 16.10 -10.60
N LYS A 186 9.34 15.74 -10.34
CA LYS A 186 9.78 14.32 -10.39
C LYS A 186 9.14 13.42 -9.33
N GLY A 187 8.54 14.03 -8.30
CA GLY A 187 7.86 13.31 -7.20
C GLY A 187 7.47 14.26 -6.07
N ALA A 188 6.86 13.69 -5.02
CA ALA A 188 6.37 14.44 -3.86
C ALA A 188 7.47 15.26 -3.17
N SER A 189 8.69 14.70 -3.05
CA SER A 189 9.81 15.41 -2.41
C SER A 189 10.22 16.68 -3.15
N GLU A 190 10.24 16.65 -4.49
CA GLU A 190 10.56 17.85 -5.29
C GLU A 190 9.44 18.89 -5.21
N ALA A 191 8.17 18.46 -5.27
CA ALA A 191 7.02 19.34 -5.08
C ALA A 191 7.01 19.99 -3.68
N MET A 192 7.43 19.27 -2.64
CA MET A 192 7.58 19.82 -1.29
C MET A 192 8.74 20.82 -1.20
N MET A 193 9.87 20.56 -1.85
CA MET A 193 10.95 21.58 -1.94
C MET A 193 10.53 22.83 -2.71
N ALA A 194 9.72 22.67 -3.74
CA ALA A 194 9.13 23.78 -4.48
C ALA A 194 8.17 24.62 -3.60
N MET A 195 7.40 23.96 -2.73
CA MET A 195 6.58 24.64 -1.73
C MET A 195 7.42 25.48 -0.77
N GLU A 196 8.57 24.98 -0.32
CA GLU A 196 9.50 25.72 0.53
C GLU A 196 10.07 26.97 -0.17
N ARG A 197 10.22 26.93 -1.50
CA ARG A 197 10.67 28.08 -2.32
C ARG A 197 9.54 29.02 -2.74
N GLY A 198 8.29 28.72 -2.36
CA GLY A 198 7.11 29.50 -2.72
C GLY A 198 6.64 29.32 -4.18
N GLU A 199 7.05 28.24 -4.86
CA GLU A 199 6.62 27.93 -6.23
C GLU A 199 5.22 27.29 -6.28
N ASN A 200 4.76 26.73 -5.18
CA ASN A 200 3.39 26.27 -4.93
C ASN A 200 3.03 26.43 -3.46
N ASP A 201 1.72 26.42 -3.15
CA ASP A 201 1.20 26.75 -1.83
C ASP A 201 1.15 25.55 -0.88
N GLY A 202 1.08 24.32 -1.40
CA GLY A 202 0.86 23.18 -0.54
C GLY A 202 0.91 21.80 -1.19
N ASN A 203 0.56 20.81 -0.37
CA ASN A 203 0.48 19.41 -0.76
C ASN A 203 -0.82 18.79 -0.22
N THR A 204 -1.62 18.21 -1.11
CA THR A 204 -2.90 17.57 -0.77
C THR A 204 -2.76 16.13 -0.30
N SER A 205 -1.61 15.48 -0.47
CA SER A 205 -1.34 14.09 -0.12
C SER A 205 -0.09 13.92 0.75
N ALA A 206 0.13 14.87 1.67
CA ALA A 206 1.25 14.81 2.60
C ALA A 206 0.97 13.76 3.69
N TYR A 207 1.63 12.61 3.64
CA TYR A 207 1.50 11.58 4.66
C TYR A 207 2.16 12.01 5.96
N TRP A 208 1.43 11.90 7.08
CA TRP A 208 1.93 12.31 8.39
C TRP A 208 3.19 11.56 8.79
N SER A 209 3.23 10.24 8.59
CA SER A 209 4.42 9.42 8.83
C SER A 209 5.65 9.91 8.06
N SER A 210 5.47 10.30 6.80
CA SER A 210 6.54 10.82 5.96
C SER A 210 6.99 12.22 6.38
N LEU A 211 6.05 13.10 6.76
CA LEU A 211 6.38 14.43 7.28
C LEU A 211 7.22 14.34 8.55
N LYS A 212 6.84 13.48 9.50
CA LYS A 212 7.62 13.26 10.74
C LYS A 212 9.04 12.78 10.47
N SER A 213 9.21 11.89 9.51
CA SER A 213 10.53 11.29 9.23
C SER A 213 11.42 12.15 8.34
N THR A 214 10.84 12.85 7.32
CA THR A 214 11.62 13.55 6.30
C THR A 214 11.70 15.07 6.51
N LYS A 215 10.72 15.65 7.19
CA LYS A 215 10.57 17.11 7.41
C LYS A 215 10.22 17.46 8.87
N PRO A 216 10.87 16.86 9.88
CA PRO A 216 10.56 17.11 11.29
C PRO A 216 10.67 18.60 11.67
N ASP A 217 11.57 19.33 11.00
CA ASP A 217 11.77 20.76 11.22
C ASP A 217 10.56 21.60 10.81
N TRP A 218 9.86 21.21 9.75
CA TRP A 218 8.66 21.91 9.30
C TRP A 218 7.54 21.84 10.35
N ILE A 219 7.44 20.71 11.05
CA ILE A 219 6.48 20.50 12.13
C ILE A 219 6.90 21.32 13.36
N ARG A 220 8.15 21.16 13.80
CA ARG A 220 8.70 21.83 15.00
C ARG A 220 8.66 23.34 14.87
N GLU A 221 9.02 23.88 13.70
CA GLU A 221 9.12 25.31 13.43
C GLU A 221 7.80 25.89 12.86
N LYS A 222 6.73 25.08 12.79
CA LYS A 222 5.41 25.47 12.28
C LYS A 222 5.47 26.08 10.86
N LYS A 223 6.37 25.55 10.02
CA LYS A 223 6.51 25.97 8.62
C LYS A 223 5.38 25.50 7.71
N ILE A 224 4.57 24.56 8.18
CA ILE A 224 3.35 24.11 7.51
C ILE A 224 2.14 24.29 8.44
N LYS A 225 1.01 24.62 7.83
CA LYS A 225 -0.32 24.61 8.43
C LYS A 225 -1.06 23.38 7.90
N MET A 226 -1.71 22.64 8.76
CA MET A 226 -2.53 21.49 8.39
C MET A 226 -3.99 21.91 8.43
N VAL A 227 -4.61 22.03 7.27
CA VAL A 227 -6.00 22.53 7.15
C VAL A 227 -6.99 21.48 7.66
N PHE A 228 -6.74 20.22 7.31
CA PHE A 228 -7.44 19.04 7.82
C PHE A 228 -6.58 17.78 7.63
N GLN A 229 -6.90 16.76 8.39
CA GLN A 229 -6.39 15.40 8.23
C GLN A 229 -7.45 14.50 7.60
N TYR A 230 -7.02 13.46 6.88
CA TYR A 230 -7.92 12.48 6.28
C TYR A 230 -7.27 11.10 6.18
N GLY A 231 -8.09 10.06 6.21
CA GLY A 231 -7.69 8.66 6.26
C GLY A 231 -8.84 7.80 6.77
N ALA A 232 -8.55 6.60 7.27
CA ALA A 232 -9.57 5.69 7.81
C ALA A 232 -10.19 6.22 9.12
N ARG A 233 -9.44 6.98 9.91
CA ARG A 233 -9.83 7.56 11.20
C ARG A 233 -8.93 8.75 11.56
N PRO A 234 -9.32 9.60 12.54
CA PRO A 234 -8.45 10.64 13.10
C PRO A 234 -7.17 10.04 13.70
N HIS A 235 -6.04 10.69 13.48
CA HIS A 235 -4.74 10.28 14.03
C HIS A 235 -4.56 10.82 15.44
N SER A 236 -4.02 10.00 16.35
CA SER A 236 -3.87 10.33 17.78
C SER A 236 -2.94 11.52 18.05
N GLU A 237 -1.96 11.77 17.18
CA GLU A 237 -1.04 12.92 17.28
C GLU A 237 -1.60 14.20 16.64
N LEU A 238 -2.69 14.14 15.87
CA LEU A 238 -3.29 15.26 15.14
C LEU A 238 -4.65 15.69 15.72
N ARG A 239 -4.82 15.60 17.04
CA ARG A 239 -6.13 15.85 17.72
C ARG A 239 -6.69 17.24 17.46
N ASP A 240 -5.81 18.24 17.28
CA ASP A 240 -6.20 19.63 17.03
C ASP A 240 -6.44 19.92 15.53
N ILE A 241 -6.18 18.95 14.65
CA ILE A 241 -6.40 19.10 13.22
C ILE A 241 -7.74 18.48 12.84
N PRO A 242 -8.68 19.25 12.26
CA PRO A 242 -10.01 18.73 11.89
C PRO A 242 -9.93 17.47 11.04
N PHE A 243 -10.79 16.48 11.29
CA PHE A 243 -10.92 15.31 10.44
C PHE A 243 -11.84 15.62 9.26
N ALA A 244 -11.35 15.43 8.05
CA ALA A 244 -12.04 15.82 6.82
C ALA A 244 -13.47 15.26 6.72
N MET A 245 -13.69 14.02 7.17
CA MET A 245 -15.02 13.41 7.17
C MET A 245 -16.04 14.12 8.06
N ASP A 246 -15.59 14.81 9.11
CA ASP A 246 -16.46 15.55 10.03
C ASP A 246 -16.86 16.92 9.46
N LEU A 247 -16.12 17.41 8.47
CA LEU A 247 -16.39 18.67 7.77
C LEU A 247 -17.37 18.51 6.59
N VAL A 248 -17.75 17.28 6.24
CA VAL A 248 -18.60 16.99 5.08
C VAL A 248 -19.97 16.51 5.55
N HIS A 249 -21.03 17.30 5.25
CA HIS A 249 -22.40 17.01 5.64
C HIS A 249 -23.24 16.40 4.49
N ASP A 250 -22.89 16.68 3.22
CA ASP A 250 -23.56 16.09 2.08
C ASP A 250 -23.19 14.58 1.97
N PRO A 251 -24.18 13.67 1.98
CA PRO A 251 -23.91 12.23 1.94
C PRO A 251 -23.12 11.78 0.70
N ARG A 252 -23.39 12.36 -0.48
CA ARG A 252 -22.70 11.99 -1.72
C ARG A 252 -21.23 12.42 -1.70
N LYS A 253 -20.97 13.65 -1.23
CA LYS A 253 -19.60 14.16 -1.05
C LYS A 253 -18.84 13.36 0.02
N ARG A 254 -19.55 12.92 1.07
CA ARG A 254 -19.01 12.07 2.13
C ARG A 254 -18.60 10.69 1.61
N ASP A 255 -19.46 10.05 0.80
CA ASP A 255 -19.18 8.76 0.16
C ASP A 255 -18.00 8.87 -0.81
N LEU A 256 -17.94 9.95 -1.60
CA LEU A 256 -16.81 10.22 -2.49
C LEU A 256 -15.50 10.34 -1.71
N LEU A 257 -15.47 11.13 -0.64
CA LEU A 257 -14.28 11.30 0.20
C LEU A 257 -13.88 10.00 0.88
N MET A 258 -14.85 9.22 1.36
CA MET A 258 -14.61 7.93 2.00
C MET A 258 -13.93 6.95 1.04
N VAL A 259 -14.46 6.79 -0.16
CA VAL A 259 -13.90 5.88 -1.17
C VAL A 259 -12.54 6.36 -1.68
N ALA A 260 -12.39 7.67 -1.93
CA ALA A 260 -11.11 8.26 -2.32
C ALA A 260 -10.03 8.06 -1.26
N SER A 261 -10.38 8.16 0.04
CA SER A 261 -9.45 8.04 1.16
C SER A 261 -9.20 6.59 1.60
N ALA A 262 -10.03 5.63 1.17
CA ALA A 262 -9.91 4.22 1.59
C ALA A 262 -8.51 3.62 1.41
N PRO A 263 -7.74 3.94 0.34
CA PRO A 263 -6.37 3.46 0.18
C PRO A 263 -5.44 3.83 1.33
N LEU A 264 -5.67 4.93 2.04
CA LEU A 264 -4.86 5.32 3.20
C LEU A 264 -4.96 4.30 4.34
N GLY A 265 -6.14 3.70 4.52
CA GLY A 265 -6.34 2.62 5.47
C GLY A 265 -5.60 1.32 5.13
N LEU A 266 -5.07 1.19 3.91
CA LEU A 266 -4.19 0.08 3.54
C LEU A 266 -2.76 0.28 4.06
N GLY A 267 -2.39 1.53 4.38
CA GLY A 267 -1.08 1.88 4.91
C GLY A 267 0.05 1.56 3.93
N ARG A 268 0.88 0.60 4.30
CA ARG A 268 1.99 0.09 3.49
C ARG A 268 1.78 -1.39 3.18
N PRO A 269 0.81 -1.72 2.30
CA PRO A 269 0.33 -3.07 2.13
C PRO A 269 1.41 -3.99 1.57
N ILE A 270 1.56 -5.14 2.22
CA ILE A 270 2.48 -6.20 1.84
C ILE A 270 1.67 -7.34 1.26
N LEU A 271 2.13 -7.88 0.15
CA LEU A 271 1.44 -8.94 -0.58
C LEU A 271 2.41 -10.01 -1.08
N ALA A 272 1.86 -11.18 -1.39
CA ALA A 272 2.48 -12.20 -2.20
C ALA A 272 1.70 -12.38 -3.52
N PRO A 273 2.31 -12.95 -4.57
CA PRO A 273 1.63 -13.29 -5.81
C PRO A 273 0.35 -14.11 -5.60
N PRO A 274 -0.59 -14.10 -6.55
CA PRO A 274 -1.68 -15.08 -6.53
C PRO A 274 -1.13 -16.52 -6.64
N ASP A 275 -1.94 -17.49 -6.24
CA ASP A 275 -1.65 -18.93 -6.38
C ASP A 275 -0.47 -19.45 -5.52
N VAL A 276 0.07 -18.65 -4.58
CA VAL A 276 1.03 -19.15 -3.58
C VAL A 276 0.33 -20.18 -2.68
N PRO A 277 0.94 -21.33 -2.35
CA PRO A 277 0.39 -22.33 -1.44
C PRO A 277 -0.09 -21.73 -0.11
N ARG A 278 -1.27 -22.16 0.34
CA ARG A 278 -1.94 -21.57 1.51
C ARG A 278 -1.13 -21.66 2.81
N ASP A 279 -0.41 -22.75 3.00
CA ASP A 279 0.46 -22.97 4.15
C ASP A 279 1.61 -21.96 4.19
N ARG A 280 2.19 -21.62 3.03
CA ARG A 280 3.25 -20.61 2.89
C ARG A 280 2.71 -19.19 3.08
N VAL A 281 1.51 -18.89 2.55
CA VAL A 281 0.82 -17.62 2.83
C VAL A 281 0.57 -17.46 4.32
N SER A 282 0.09 -18.50 5.00
CA SER A 282 -0.16 -18.49 6.45
C SER A 282 1.15 -18.28 7.23
N ALA A 283 2.23 -18.96 6.84
CA ALA A 283 3.54 -18.80 7.46
C ALA A 283 4.06 -17.35 7.33
N LEU A 284 3.93 -16.73 6.15
CA LEU A 284 4.33 -15.34 5.92
C LEU A 284 3.46 -14.34 6.70
N ARG A 285 2.14 -14.54 6.78
CA ARG A 285 1.23 -13.71 7.57
C ARG A 285 1.56 -13.77 9.06
N ASN A 286 1.78 -14.97 9.59
CA ASN A 286 2.17 -15.15 10.99
C ASN A 286 3.52 -14.47 11.27
N ALA A 287 4.50 -14.66 10.40
CA ALA A 287 5.81 -14.03 10.54
C ALA A 287 5.73 -12.50 10.54
N LEU A 288 4.89 -11.89 9.69
CA LEU A 288 4.66 -10.45 9.71
C LEU A 288 3.96 -10.00 11.00
N SER A 289 2.92 -10.73 11.42
CA SER A 289 2.22 -10.44 12.68
C SER A 289 3.15 -10.47 13.88
N ASP A 290 4.06 -11.45 13.94
CA ASP A 290 5.05 -11.56 15.02
C ASP A 290 6.13 -10.48 14.90
N THR A 291 6.55 -10.14 13.67
CA THR A 291 7.47 -9.01 13.42
C THR A 291 6.89 -7.70 13.96
N PHE A 292 5.62 -7.41 13.66
CA PHE A 292 4.98 -6.17 14.08
C PHE A 292 4.77 -6.04 15.60
N LYS A 293 4.86 -7.14 16.34
CA LYS A 293 4.81 -7.16 17.82
C LYS A 293 6.19 -7.21 18.47
N ASN A 294 7.25 -7.42 17.69
CA ASN A 294 8.60 -7.57 18.20
C ASN A 294 9.14 -6.25 18.74
N SER A 295 9.68 -6.26 19.95
CA SER A 295 10.20 -5.06 20.63
C SER A 295 11.34 -4.39 19.88
N ASP A 296 12.24 -5.17 19.28
CA ASP A 296 13.41 -4.64 18.56
C ASP A 296 12.98 -3.98 17.25
N TYR A 297 11.99 -4.57 16.55
CA TYR A 297 11.37 -3.96 15.39
C TYR A 297 10.70 -2.63 15.74
N LEU A 298 9.88 -2.58 16.80
CA LEU A 298 9.20 -1.36 17.24
C LEU A 298 10.19 -0.28 17.71
N ALA A 299 11.27 -0.66 18.40
CA ALA A 299 12.32 0.26 18.79
C ALA A 299 13.04 0.86 17.56
N GLU A 300 13.30 0.05 16.52
CA GLU A 300 13.89 0.53 15.28
C GLU A 300 12.96 1.45 14.51
N CYS A 301 11.66 1.15 14.42
CA CYS A 301 10.64 2.04 13.87
C CYS A 301 10.67 3.41 14.58
N SER A 302 10.64 3.41 15.92
CA SER A 302 10.69 4.63 16.74
C SER A 302 11.95 5.44 16.48
N LYS A 303 13.12 4.78 16.42
CA LYS A 303 14.41 5.44 16.12
C LYS A 303 14.40 6.12 14.75
N GLN A 304 13.71 5.53 13.76
CA GLN A 304 13.58 6.08 12.41
C GLN A 304 12.33 6.99 12.27
N ARG A 305 11.58 7.21 13.34
CA ARG A 305 10.34 8.01 13.37
C ARG A 305 9.29 7.50 12.37
N LEU A 306 9.19 6.18 12.24
CA LEU A 306 8.19 5.52 11.44
C LEU A 306 7.02 5.08 12.33
N ASP A 307 5.79 5.21 11.81
CA ASP A 307 4.59 4.75 12.50
C ASP A 307 4.43 3.24 12.29
N CYS A 308 4.57 2.46 13.36
CA CYS A 308 4.43 1.00 13.35
C CYS A 308 3.47 0.50 14.45
N ASP A 309 2.66 1.40 15.01
CA ASP A 309 1.83 1.17 16.19
C ASP A 309 0.43 0.63 15.87
N ILE A 310 0.02 0.73 14.60
CA ILE A 310 -1.32 0.29 14.15
C ILE A 310 -1.17 -0.63 12.95
N PRO A 311 -0.61 -1.84 13.14
CA PRO A 311 -0.50 -2.80 12.05
C PRO A 311 -1.88 -3.38 11.68
N ALA A 312 -2.03 -3.76 10.41
CA ALA A 312 -3.19 -4.50 9.92
C ALA A 312 -2.79 -5.90 9.44
N SER A 313 -3.63 -6.89 9.73
CA SER A 313 -3.46 -8.25 9.25
C SER A 313 -3.73 -8.36 7.74
N GLY A 314 -3.29 -9.46 7.13
CA GLY A 314 -3.56 -9.74 5.72
C GLY A 314 -5.05 -9.87 5.42
N GLU A 315 -5.83 -10.41 6.35
CA GLU A 315 -7.28 -10.54 6.28
C GLU A 315 -7.96 -9.16 6.31
N GLU A 316 -7.51 -8.27 7.19
CA GLU A 316 -8.03 -6.90 7.25
C GLU A 316 -7.74 -6.12 5.96
N ILE A 317 -6.52 -6.23 5.42
CA ILE A 317 -6.17 -5.63 4.13
C ILE A 317 -7.05 -6.20 3.00
N SER A 318 -7.22 -7.53 2.94
CA SER A 318 -8.10 -8.18 1.96
C SER A 318 -9.53 -7.65 2.04
N LYS A 319 -10.07 -7.51 3.26
CA LYS A 319 -11.42 -6.97 3.48
C LYS A 319 -11.51 -5.51 3.03
N ARG A 320 -10.53 -4.66 3.36
CA ARG A 320 -10.50 -3.24 2.96
C ARG A 320 -10.44 -3.09 1.44
N VAL A 321 -9.62 -3.87 0.75
CA VAL A 321 -9.59 -3.91 -0.71
C VAL A 321 -10.96 -4.30 -1.25
N SER A 322 -11.59 -5.36 -0.75
CA SER A 322 -12.92 -5.79 -1.20
C SER A 322 -14.00 -4.73 -0.99
N VAL A 323 -13.95 -3.96 0.10
CA VAL A 323 -14.90 -2.87 0.37
C VAL A 323 -14.83 -1.80 -0.73
N VAL A 324 -13.63 -1.42 -1.15
CA VAL A 324 -13.45 -0.41 -2.22
C VAL A 324 -13.97 -0.94 -3.56
N TYR A 325 -13.74 -2.23 -3.85
CA TYR A 325 -14.25 -2.87 -5.07
C TYR A 325 -15.78 -3.02 -5.10
N ASN A 326 -16.43 -2.98 -3.94
CA ASN A 326 -17.90 -3.04 -3.80
C ASN A 326 -18.57 -1.65 -3.67
N ALA A 327 -17.81 -0.54 -3.88
CA ALA A 327 -18.39 0.80 -3.91
C ALA A 327 -19.47 0.93 -5.01
N SER A 328 -20.43 1.85 -4.84
CA SER A 328 -21.48 2.05 -5.81
C SER A 328 -20.93 2.43 -7.20
N ASN A 329 -21.67 2.07 -8.25
CA ASN A 329 -21.27 2.42 -9.62
C ASN A 329 -21.14 3.93 -9.82
N GLU A 330 -21.98 4.74 -9.17
CA GLU A 330 -21.95 6.20 -9.24
C GLU A 330 -20.65 6.75 -8.66
N VAL A 331 -20.30 6.37 -7.42
CA VAL A 331 -19.06 6.79 -6.76
C VAL A 331 -17.83 6.30 -7.53
N SER A 332 -17.84 5.04 -7.98
CA SER A 332 -16.75 4.47 -8.78
C SER A 332 -16.55 5.21 -10.10
N ALA A 333 -17.64 5.58 -10.79
CA ALA A 333 -17.57 6.38 -12.01
C ALA A 333 -17.02 7.78 -11.75
N ARG A 334 -17.43 8.41 -10.63
CA ARG A 334 -16.93 9.74 -10.27
C ARG A 334 -15.46 9.73 -9.92
N ILE A 335 -15.00 8.75 -9.14
CA ILE A 335 -13.57 8.54 -8.84
C ILE A 335 -12.77 8.40 -10.14
N ARG A 336 -13.24 7.56 -11.09
CA ARG A 336 -12.56 7.42 -12.40
C ARG A 336 -12.51 8.73 -13.17
N ALA A 337 -13.57 9.51 -13.16
CA ALA A 337 -13.60 10.82 -13.83
C ALA A 337 -12.59 11.80 -13.21
N LEU A 338 -12.50 11.87 -11.90
CA LEU A 338 -11.54 12.73 -11.18
C LEU A 338 -10.08 12.26 -11.38
N TYR A 339 -9.86 10.95 -11.40
CA TYR A 339 -8.52 10.39 -11.60
C TYR A 339 -7.98 10.65 -13.00
N ASN A 340 -8.84 10.58 -14.03
CA ASN A 340 -8.47 10.71 -15.43
C ASN A 340 -8.74 12.11 -16.03
N ALA A 341 -9.04 13.12 -15.25
CA ALA A 341 -9.49 14.42 -15.73
C ALA A 341 -8.51 15.12 -16.71
N ASP A 342 -7.20 14.90 -16.56
CA ASP A 342 -6.16 15.49 -17.41
C ASP A 342 -5.77 14.61 -18.61
N GLN A 343 -6.48 13.52 -18.88
CA GLN A 343 -6.22 12.65 -20.05
C GLN A 343 -7.05 13.02 -21.30
N LYS A 344 -7.74 14.17 -21.27
CA LYS A 344 -8.54 14.68 -22.40
C LYS A 344 -7.75 15.58 -23.32
#